data_aa89d7f4a95d2584e27424db9b450a51
#
_entry.id   aa89d7f4a95d2584e27424db9b450a51
#
_cell.length_a   1.000
_cell.length_b   1.000
_cell.length_c   1.000
_cell.angle_alpha   90.00
_cell.angle_beta   90.00
_cell.angle_gamma   90.00
#
_symmetry.space_group_name_H-M   'P 1'
#
loop_
_entity.id
_entity.type
_entity.pdbx_description
1 polymer ?
#
loop_
_entity_poly.entity_id
_entity_poly.type
_entity_poly.pdbx_seq_one_letter_code
_entity_poly.pdbx_strand_id
1 'polypeptide(L)'
;MRSFDVAIVGAGPAGSTAAYFLATAGKRVLLVDRAVFPRDKPCGGGVTLRAARLLPFSLEPVTEDVVRRVEIGLRYRHRFVRTTRAPIVYMTQRRRLDEFLVRKAQEAGAEVREGETVDARELDAAVVVGADGCNGATAKQLGLGGGIVHGVALEANYPHEARFAGTMTLELATIAGGYGWIFPKGDHVNVGVGGDQDEGPRLRAELARMCEAFGIDADAAADTRGYRLPMRTARTVLADDRAALIGDAAGLVDPFSGDGMYEAFLSARLVTEAILARDLASYAAAVERRIAPLTRAGWGARAAFSRFPHATYLVARLPVTFRAVEKLLRGELAHPAAARGLERGAVRVIARLAKAAGA
;
A
#
# COMPACT_ATOMS: atom_id res chain seq x y z
N MET A 1 -4.24 -31.82 20.08
CA MET A 1 -3.31 -31.30 19.06
C MET A 1 -4.09 -30.26 18.27
N ARG A 2 -3.60 -29.03 18.06
CA ARG A 2 -4.34 -27.99 17.34
C ARG A 2 -4.50 -28.40 15.87
N SER A 3 -5.64 -28.04 15.27
CA SER A 3 -5.96 -28.38 13.88
C SER A 3 -5.01 -27.72 12.90
N PHE A 4 -4.60 -26.46 13.19
CA PHE A 4 -3.68 -25.68 12.35
C PHE A 4 -2.46 -25.18 13.12
N ASP A 5 -1.35 -25.04 12.42
CA ASP A 5 -0.17 -24.37 12.95
C ASP A 5 -0.38 -22.86 12.92
N VAL A 6 -1.03 -22.34 11.86
CA VAL A 6 -1.34 -20.92 11.69
C VAL A 6 -2.73 -20.75 11.10
N ALA A 7 -3.52 -19.84 11.68
CA ALA A 7 -4.75 -19.34 11.09
C ALA A 7 -4.58 -17.87 10.71
N ILE A 8 -5.00 -17.51 9.51
CA ILE A 8 -4.89 -16.16 8.95
C ILE A 8 -6.29 -15.64 8.65
N VAL A 9 -6.66 -14.51 9.22
CA VAL A 9 -7.95 -13.87 9.00
C VAL A 9 -7.80 -12.72 8.02
N GLY A 10 -8.40 -12.86 6.83
CA GLY A 10 -8.32 -11.93 5.71
C GLY A 10 -7.41 -12.43 4.59
N ALA A 11 -7.99 -12.70 3.43
CA ALA A 11 -7.31 -13.20 2.24
C ALA A 11 -6.99 -12.09 1.21
N GLY A 12 -6.73 -10.87 1.69
CA GLY A 12 -6.13 -9.80 0.89
C GLY A 12 -4.65 -10.03 0.61
N PRO A 13 -3.94 -9.09 -0.03
CA PRO A 13 -2.53 -9.25 -0.43
C PRO A 13 -1.60 -9.70 0.69
N ALA A 14 -1.76 -9.17 1.90
CA ALA A 14 -0.93 -9.55 3.05
C ALA A 14 -1.21 -10.99 3.50
N GLY A 15 -2.50 -11.34 3.73
CA GLY A 15 -2.88 -12.66 4.24
C GLY A 15 -2.59 -13.79 3.26
N SER A 16 -2.97 -13.62 1.98
CA SER A 16 -2.69 -14.63 0.96
C SER A 16 -1.20 -14.85 0.74
N THR A 17 -0.38 -13.78 0.81
CA THR A 17 1.07 -13.88 0.70
C THR A 17 1.67 -14.62 1.91
N ALA A 18 1.22 -14.33 3.14
CA ALA A 18 1.66 -15.03 4.33
C ALA A 18 1.26 -16.51 4.28
N ALA A 19 0.01 -16.80 3.86
CA ALA A 19 -0.48 -18.18 3.68
C ALA A 19 0.37 -18.96 2.67
N TYR A 20 0.69 -18.34 1.54
CA TYR A 20 1.58 -18.93 0.54
C TYR A 20 2.94 -19.33 1.13
N PHE A 21 3.63 -18.39 1.79
CA PHE A 21 4.97 -18.66 2.32
C PHE A 21 4.96 -19.70 3.43
N LEU A 22 3.97 -19.66 4.32
CA LEU A 22 3.86 -20.61 5.43
C LEU A 22 3.50 -22.02 4.93
N ALA A 23 2.56 -22.15 3.99
CA ALA A 23 2.20 -23.42 3.40
C ALA A 23 3.36 -24.03 2.60
N THR A 24 4.07 -23.22 1.79
CA THR A 24 5.30 -23.64 1.10
C THR A 24 6.37 -24.15 2.07
N ALA A 25 6.44 -23.59 3.29
CA ALA A 25 7.33 -24.05 4.35
C ALA A 25 6.79 -25.27 5.14
N GLY A 26 5.72 -25.91 4.69
CA GLY A 26 5.16 -27.13 5.26
C GLY A 26 4.30 -26.93 6.51
N LYS A 27 3.81 -25.71 6.78
CA LYS A 27 2.87 -25.45 7.85
C LYS A 27 1.45 -25.78 7.44
N ARG A 28 0.64 -26.28 8.37
CA ARG A 28 -0.80 -26.42 8.21
C ARG A 28 -1.43 -25.05 8.40
N VAL A 29 -1.85 -24.42 7.29
CA VAL A 29 -2.35 -23.05 7.26
C VAL A 29 -3.83 -23.04 6.94
N LEU A 30 -4.62 -22.34 7.76
CA LEU A 30 -5.98 -21.93 7.47
C LEU A 30 -5.98 -20.45 7.06
N LEU A 31 -6.52 -20.15 5.89
CA LEU A 31 -6.76 -18.79 5.41
C LEU A 31 -8.28 -18.56 5.30
N VAL A 32 -8.83 -17.63 6.06
CA VAL A 32 -10.28 -17.35 6.10
C VAL A 32 -10.54 -15.93 5.62
N ASP A 33 -11.54 -15.74 4.74
CA ASP A 33 -12.04 -14.42 4.38
C ASP A 33 -13.58 -14.42 4.34
N ARG A 34 -14.18 -13.32 4.79
CA ARG A 34 -15.64 -13.12 4.72
C ARG A 34 -16.17 -12.95 3.30
N ALA A 35 -15.30 -12.61 2.35
CA ALA A 35 -15.65 -12.50 0.95
C ALA A 35 -15.42 -13.80 0.20
N VAL A 36 -16.16 -13.98 -0.90
CA VAL A 36 -15.91 -14.99 -1.92
C VAL A 36 -15.14 -14.33 -3.07
N PHE A 37 -14.09 -14.97 -3.55
CA PHE A 37 -13.28 -14.45 -4.65
C PHE A 37 -13.77 -14.96 -6.01
N PRO A 38 -13.69 -14.10 -7.06
CA PRO A 38 -13.06 -12.77 -7.11
C PRO A 38 -13.95 -11.68 -6.48
N ARG A 39 -13.34 -10.87 -5.62
CA ARG A 39 -14.01 -9.71 -5.01
C ARG A 39 -13.22 -8.43 -5.30
N ASP A 40 -13.91 -7.30 -5.35
CA ASP A 40 -13.27 -6.01 -5.55
C ASP A 40 -13.00 -5.28 -4.21
N LYS A 41 -12.00 -4.40 -4.21
CA LYS A 41 -11.65 -3.52 -3.10
C LYS A 41 -11.12 -2.19 -3.66
N PRO A 42 -11.56 -1.02 -3.14
CA PRO A 42 -11.02 0.28 -3.54
C PRO A 42 -9.50 0.31 -3.42
N CYS A 43 -8.82 0.67 -4.51
CA CYS A 43 -7.36 0.79 -4.57
C CYS A 43 -6.92 1.31 -5.93
N GLY A 44 -6.02 2.27 -5.99
CA GLY A 44 -5.36 2.68 -7.23
C GLY A 44 -4.70 1.55 -8.00
N GLY A 45 -4.39 0.41 -7.37
CA GLY A 45 -3.95 -0.83 -8.01
C GLY A 45 -2.47 -0.86 -8.43
N GLY A 46 -1.70 0.14 -8.05
CA GLY A 46 -0.27 0.16 -8.35
C GLY A 46 0.52 -0.80 -7.46
N VAL A 47 1.25 -1.73 -8.07
CA VAL A 47 2.23 -2.59 -7.41
C VAL A 47 3.63 -2.18 -7.88
N THR A 48 4.39 -1.55 -7.01
CA THR A 48 5.75 -1.12 -7.33
C THR A 48 6.64 -2.32 -7.66
N LEU A 49 7.68 -2.11 -8.48
CA LEU A 49 8.58 -3.21 -8.82
C LEU A 49 9.27 -3.80 -7.57
N ARG A 50 9.56 -2.98 -6.55
CA ARG A 50 10.08 -3.45 -5.26
C ARG A 50 9.11 -4.36 -4.53
N ALA A 51 7.79 -4.08 -4.62
CA ALA A 51 6.76 -4.93 -4.03
C ALA A 51 6.64 -6.26 -4.78
N ALA A 52 6.58 -6.22 -6.11
CA ALA A 52 6.52 -7.42 -6.93
C ALA A 52 7.72 -8.36 -6.70
N ARG A 53 8.92 -7.83 -6.46
CA ARG A 53 10.12 -8.62 -6.16
C ARG A 53 10.10 -9.36 -4.82
N LEU A 54 9.15 -9.05 -3.94
CA LEU A 54 8.95 -9.80 -2.69
C LEU A 54 8.22 -11.13 -2.93
N LEU A 55 7.51 -11.26 -4.06
CA LEU A 55 6.79 -12.46 -4.43
C LEU A 55 7.70 -13.41 -5.21
N PRO A 56 7.58 -14.74 -5.00
CA PRO A 56 8.39 -15.75 -5.71
C PRO A 56 7.83 -16.14 -7.09
N PHE A 57 6.77 -15.45 -7.54
CA PHE A 57 6.10 -15.66 -8.82
C PHE A 57 5.83 -14.33 -9.53
N SER A 58 5.61 -14.40 -10.85
CA SER A 58 5.31 -13.22 -11.68
C SER A 58 3.89 -12.72 -11.46
N LEU A 59 3.71 -11.40 -11.49
CA LEU A 59 2.40 -10.73 -11.54
C LEU A 59 1.91 -10.48 -12.97
N GLU A 60 2.65 -10.91 -13.99
CA GLU A 60 2.27 -10.72 -15.41
C GLU A 60 0.81 -11.15 -15.71
N PRO A 61 0.30 -12.29 -15.22
CA PRO A 61 -1.07 -12.72 -15.52
C PRO A 61 -2.17 -11.77 -15.02
N VAL A 62 -1.85 -10.87 -14.09
CA VAL A 62 -2.78 -9.92 -13.45
C VAL A 62 -2.33 -8.47 -13.61
N THR A 63 -1.36 -8.21 -14.50
CA THR A 63 -0.89 -6.87 -14.84
C THR A 63 -1.75 -6.31 -15.97
N GLU A 64 -2.41 -5.20 -15.71
CA GLU A 64 -3.29 -4.51 -16.66
C GLU A 64 -2.54 -3.48 -17.51
N ASP A 65 -1.55 -2.82 -16.88
CA ASP A 65 -0.70 -1.82 -17.54
C ASP A 65 0.67 -1.77 -16.86
N VAL A 66 1.66 -1.26 -17.56
CA VAL A 66 3.06 -1.19 -17.11
C VAL A 66 3.55 0.25 -17.15
N VAL A 67 3.68 0.86 -15.98
CA VAL A 67 4.08 2.26 -15.85
C VAL A 67 5.58 2.43 -16.05
N ARG A 68 5.93 3.28 -17.02
CA ARG A 68 7.28 3.80 -17.28
C ARG A 68 7.32 5.32 -17.30
N ARG A 69 6.16 5.98 -17.30
CA ARG A 69 6.03 7.43 -17.33
C ARG A 69 5.30 7.91 -16.08
N VAL A 70 5.86 8.92 -15.43
CA VAL A 70 5.23 9.57 -14.29
C VAL A 70 5.04 11.03 -14.62
N GLU A 71 3.84 11.51 -14.49
CA GLU A 71 3.48 12.91 -14.60
C GLU A 71 3.16 13.45 -13.21
N ILE A 72 3.84 14.51 -12.79
CA ILE A 72 3.67 15.09 -11.45
C ILE A 72 3.29 16.55 -11.59
N GLY A 73 2.10 16.90 -11.11
CA GLY A 73 1.55 18.23 -11.05
C GLY A 73 1.61 18.83 -9.64
N LEU A 74 1.44 20.17 -9.55
CA LEU A 74 1.26 20.92 -8.33
C LEU A 74 0.06 21.85 -8.49
N ARG A 75 -1.03 21.58 -7.78
CA ARG A 75 -2.25 22.39 -7.75
C ARG A 75 -2.78 22.73 -9.15
N TYR A 76 -2.71 21.75 -10.08
CA TYR A 76 -3.17 21.84 -11.48
C TYR A 76 -2.47 22.94 -12.33
N ARG A 77 -1.40 23.58 -11.83
CA ARG A 77 -0.74 24.73 -12.51
C ARG A 77 0.63 24.40 -13.09
N HIS A 78 1.42 23.63 -12.36
CA HIS A 78 2.79 23.29 -12.75
C HIS A 78 2.89 21.80 -12.91
N ARG A 79 3.53 21.34 -13.98
CA ARG A 79 3.61 19.91 -14.29
C ARG A 79 4.96 19.57 -14.89
N PHE A 80 5.47 18.39 -14.55
CA PHE A 80 6.63 17.82 -15.22
C PHE A 80 6.44 16.32 -15.43
N VAL A 81 7.15 15.79 -16.40
CA VAL A 81 7.12 14.37 -16.76
C VAL A 81 8.51 13.75 -16.57
N ARG A 82 8.50 12.49 -16.14
CA ARG A 82 9.67 11.63 -16.08
C ARG A 82 9.38 10.30 -16.74
N THR A 83 10.32 9.83 -17.55
CA THR A 83 10.22 8.52 -18.19
C THR A 83 11.41 7.67 -17.76
N THR A 84 11.16 6.41 -17.44
CA THR A 84 12.15 5.43 -17.03
C THR A 84 12.36 4.41 -18.16
N ARG A 85 13.58 3.85 -18.23
CA ARG A 85 13.89 2.80 -19.22
C ARG A 85 13.21 1.48 -18.88
N ALA A 86 13.10 1.17 -17.60
CA ALA A 86 12.47 -0.06 -17.11
C ALA A 86 11.18 0.27 -16.35
N PRO A 87 10.27 -0.68 -16.21
CA PRO A 87 9.07 -0.54 -15.38
C PRO A 87 9.38 -0.07 -13.96
N ILE A 88 8.46 0.72 -13.38
CA ILE A 88 8.51 1.14 -11.98
C ILE A 88 7.29 0.67 -11.19
N VAL A 89 6.14 0.52 -11.87
CA VAL A 89 4.89 0.06 -11.27
C VAL A 89 4.16 -0.85 -12.28
N TYR A 90 3.63 -1.96 -11.79
CA TYR A 90 2.62 -2.76 -12.47
C TYR A 90 1.25 -2.32 -11.98
N MET A 91 0.37 -1.97 -12.90
CA MET A 91 -1.01 -1.62 -12.59
C MET A 91 -1.86 -2.88 -12.58
N THR A 92 -2.66 -3.05 -11.54
CA THR A 92 -3.48 -4.25 -11.33
C THR A 92 -4.90 -3.87 -10.95
N GLN A 93 -5.84 -4.77 -11.19
CA GLN A 93 -7.19 -4.71 -10.63
C GLN A 93 -7.27 -5.63 -9.41
N ARG A 94 -7.76 -5.11 -8.28
CA ARG A 94 -7.84 -5.87 -7.02
C ARG A 94 -8.68 -7.14 -7.15
N ARG A 95 -9.70 -7.13 -7.99
CA ARG A 95 -10.51 -8.30 -8.27
C ARG A 95 -9.66 -9.46 -8.79
N ARG A 96 -8.76 -9.18 -9.74
CA ARG A 96 -7.87 -10.19 -10.35
C ARG A 96 -6.65 -10.50 -9.47
N LEU A 97 -6.02 -9.46 -8.92
CA LEU A 97 -4.82 -9.63 -8.09
C LEU A 97 -5.11 -10.45 -6.83
N ASP A 98 -6.19 -10.09 -6.10
CA ASP A 98 -6.47 -10.75 -4.82
C ASP A 98 -6.86 -12.22 -5.05
N GLU A 99 -7.69 -12.52 -6.06
CA GLU A 99 -8.00 -13.89 -6.45
C GLU A 99 -6.73 -14.67 -6.83
N PHE A 100 -5.87 -14.09 -7.66
CA PHE A 100 -4.60 -14.72 -8.07
C PHE A 100 -3.75 -15.10 -6.84
N LEU A 101 -3.62 -14.20 -5.87
CA LEU A 101 -2.85 -14.46 -4.65
C LEU A 101 -3.50 -15.54 -3.77
N VAL A 102 -4.82 -15.57 -3.67
CA VAL A 102 -5.56 -16.64 -2.97
C VAL A 102 -5.31 -18.00 -3.63
N ARG A 103 -5.40 -18.08 -4.97
CA ARG A 103 -5.13 -19.33 -5.70
C ARG A 103 -3.68 -19.78 -5.51
N LYS A 104 -2.72 -18.85 -5.47
CA LYS A 104 -1.32 -19.17 -5.15
C LYS A 104 -1.15 -19.76 -3.75
N ALA A 105 -1.88 -19.24 -2.76
CA ALA A 105 -1.88 -19.82 -1.42
C ALA A 105 -2.48 -21.24 -1.39
N GLN A 106 -3.58 -21.48 -2.11
CA GLN A 106 -4.18 -22.81 -2.26
C GLN A 106 -3.24 -23.80 -2.96
N GLU A 107 -2.61 -23.40 -4.07
CA GLU A 107 -1.61 -24.19 -4.80
C GLU A 107 -0.43 -24.59 -3.90
N ALA A 108 -0.06 -23.72 -2.95
CA ALA A 108 0.99 -24.00 -1.96
C ALA A 108 0.55 -24.94 -0.82
N GLY A 109 -0.75 -25.30 -0.74
CA GLY A 109 -1.31 -26.21 0.25
C GLY A 109 -2.02 -25.54 1.43
N ALA A 110 -2.32 -24.24 1.38
CA ALA A 110 -3.15 -23.60 2.39
C ALA A 110 -4.62 -24.03 2.23
N GLU A 111 -5.28 -24.37 3.34
CA GLU A 111 -6.74 -24.51 3.37
C GLU A 111 -7.37 -23.11 3.33
N VAL A 112 -8.18 -22.83 2.31
CA VAL A 112 -8.84 -21.54 2.13
C VAL A 112 -10.34 -21.69 2.33
N ARG A 113 -10.90 -20.85 3.21
CA ARG A 113 -12.34 -20.76 3.46
C ARG A 113 -12.81 -19.36 3.09
N GLU A 114 -13.60 -19.30 2.03
CA GLU A 114 -14.20 -18.08 1.51
C GLU A 114 -15.65 -17.94 1.99
N GLY A 115 -16.12 -16.69 2.17
CA GLY A 115 -17.49 -16.41 2.62
C GLY A 115 -17.73 -16.63 4.12
N GLU A 116 -16.66 -16.81 4.91
CA GLU A 116 -16.76 -17.10 6.33
C GLU A 116 -16.31 -15.91 7.19
N THR A 117 -17.14 -15.51 8.14
CA THR A 117 -16.79 -14.56 9.19
C THR A 117 -16.48 -15.33 10.47
N VAL A 118 -15.31 -15.12 11.04
CA VAL A 118 -14.83 -15.86 12.22
C VAL A 118 -14.50 -14.91 13.37
N ASP A 119 -14.58 -15.42 14.59
CA ASP A 119 -13.93 -14.79 15.74
C ASP A 119 -12.50 -15.32 15.85
N ALA A 120 -11.54 -14.42 15.75
CA ALA A 120 -10.11 -14.78 15.76
C ALA A 120 -9.69 -15.49 17.07
N ARG A 121 -10.42 -15.28 18.18
CA ARG A 121 -10.15 -15.90 19.48
C ARG A 121 -10.54 -17.39 19.52
N GLU A 122 -11.48 -17.81 18.68
CA GLU A 122 -12.04 -19.16 18.64
C GLU A 122 -11.31 -20.09 17.65
N LEU A 123 -10.34 -19.55 16.89
CA LEU A 123 -9.60 -20.33 15.91
C LEU A 123 -8.67 -21.36 16.58
N ASP A 124 -8.81 -22.61 16.20
CA ASP A 124 -7.98 -23.72 16.68
C ASP A 124 -6.61 -23.77 15.95
N ALA A 125 -5.80 -22.76 16.22
CA ALA A 125 -4.47 -22.62 15.63
C ALA A 125 -3.41 -22.28 16.69
N ALA A 126 -2.15 -22.62 16.44
CA ALA A 126 -1.05 -22.28 17.33
C ALA A 126 -0.76 -20.78 17.32
N VAL A 127 -0.81 -20.17 16.12
CA VAL A 127 -0.65 -18.72 15.90
C VAL A 127 -1.83 -18.22 15.09
N VAL A 128 -2.32 -17.01 15.42
CA VAL A 128 -3.34 -16.30 14.65
C VAL A 128 -2.75 -15.04 14.03
N VAL A 129 -2.96 -14.84 12.74
CA VAL A 129 -2.50 -13.65 12.01
C VAL A 129 -3.70 -12.83 11.51
N GLY A 130 -3.81 -11.58 11.98
CA GLY A 130 -4.82 -10.64 11.51
C GLY A 130 -4.34 -9.92 10.24
N ALA A 131 -5.08 -10.11 9.13
CA ALA A 131 -4.81 -9.54 7.81
C ALA A 131 -6.10 -8.99 7.16
N ASP A 132 -7.15 -8.73 7.96
CA ASP A 132 -8.50 -8.37 7.54
C ASP A 132 -8.68 -6.87 7.18
N GLY A 133 -7.56 -6.16 7.08
CA GLY A 133 -7.50 -4.79 6.58
C GLY A 133 -7.94 -3.74 7.60
N CYS A 134 -8.10 -2.50 7.13
CA CYS A 134 -8.38 -1.34 7.98
C CYS A 134 -9.72 -1.44 8.75
N ASN A 135 -10.71 -2.11 8.18
CA ASN A 135 -12.06 -2.23 8.75
C ASN A 135 -12.32 -3.62 9.36
N GLY A 136 -11.27 -4.41 9.58
CA GLY A 136 -11.36 -5.72 10.19
C GLY A 136 -11.60 -5.66 11.69
N ALA A 137 -12.08 -6.75 12.26
CA ALA A 137 -12.34 -6.88 13.70
C ALA A 137 -11.18 -7.56 14.45
N THR A 138 -10.30 -8.24 13.73
CA THR A 138 -9.28 -9.15 14.29
C THR A 138 -8.34 -8.43 15.25
N ALA A 139 -7.87 -7.23 14.92
CA ALA A 139 -7.01 -6.45 15.80
C ALA A 139 -7.66 -6.22 17.18
N LYS A 140 -8.94 -5.81 17.19
CA LYS A 140 -9.71 -5.60 18.43
C LYS A 140 -9.95 -6.90 19.18
N GLN A 141 -10.31 -7.97 18.48
CA GLN A 141 -10.56 -9.30 19.07
C GLN A 141 -9.33 -9.84 19.79
N LEU A 142 -8.14 -9.62 19.21
CA LEU A 142 -6.86 -10.10 19.75
C LEU A 142 -6.23 -9.13 20.76
N GLY A 143 -6.81 -7.95 20.99
CA GLY A 143 -6.24 -6.93 21.89
C GLY A 143 -4.98 -6.27 21.33
N LEU A 144 -4.75 -6.35 20.02
CA LEU A 144 -3.62 -5.79 19.31
C LEU A 144 -3.98 -4.49 18.58
N GLY A 145 -3.00 -3.87 17.91
CA GLY A 145 -3.19 -2.63 17.18
C GLY A 145 -3.12 -1.40 18.09
N GLY A 146 -4.08 -0.48 17.94
CA GLY A 146 -4.10 0.80 18.65
C GLY A 146 -3.14 1.84 18.06
N GLY A 147 -3.35 3.11 18.40
CA GLY A 147 -2.48 4.21 17.94
C GLY A 147 -2.39 4.34 16.41
N ILE A 148 -3.40 3.93 15.67
CA ILE A 148 -3.45 4.08 14.20
C ILE A 148 -4.12 5.41 13.86
N VAL A 149 -3.44 6.20 13.02
CA VAL A 149 -3.97 7.42 12.40
C VAL A 149 -4.52 7.05 11.02
N HIS A 150 -5.63 7.65 10.63
CA HIS A 150 -6.23 7.38 9.34
C HIS A 150 -6.10 8.56 8.39
N GLY A 151 -5.70 8.29 7.16
CA GLY A 151 -6.06 9.11 6.02
C GLY A 151 -7.35 8.62 5.40
N VAL A 152 -7.89 9.39 4.47
CA VAL A 152 -9.08 9.04 3.70
C VAL A 152 -8.84 9.24 2.22
N ALA A 153 -9.47 8.41 1.42
CA ALA A 153 -9.42 8.49 -0.03
C ALA A 153 -10.81 8.29 -0.62
N LEU A 154 -11.07 8.92 -1.75
CA LEU A 154 -12.24 8.68 -2.60
C LEU A 154 -11.73 8.45 -4.01
N GLU A 155 -12.22 7.41 -4.66
CA GLU A 155 -11.87 7.06 -6.04
C GLU A 155 -13.09 6.65 -6.83
N ALA A 156 -12.99 6.76 -8.15
CA ALA A 156 -13.94 6.23 -9.09
C ALA A 156 -13.22 5.70 -10.33
N ASN A 157 -13.88 4.79 -11.05
CA ASN A 157 -13.42 4.27 -12.31
C ASN A 157 -14.09 5.03 -13.45
N TYR A 158 -13.33 5.37 -14.48
CA TYR A 158 -13.76 6.09 -15.66
C TYR A 158 -13.40 5.31 -16.92
N PRO A 159 -14.09 5.51 -18.05
CA PRO A 159 -13.76 4.84 -19.28
C PRO A 159 -12.28 4.97 -19.65
N HIS A 160 -11.74 3.92 -20.27
CA HIS A 160 -10.36 3.92 -20.72
C HIS A 160 -10.09 5.05 -21.73
N GLU A 161 -8.96 5.73 -21.53
CA GLU A 161 -8.44 6.72 -22.48
C GLU A 161 -6.96 6.41 -22.76
N ALA A 162 -6.63 6.20 -24.04
CA ALA A 162 -5.28 5.82 -24.49
C ALA A 162 -4.17 6.79 -24.05
N ARG A 163 -4.51 8.07 -23.83
CA ARG A 163 -3.54 9.10 -23.37
C ARG A 163 -2.95 8.81 -21.99
N PHE A 164 -3.63 8.01 -21.17
CA PHE A 164 -3.15 7.62 -19.84
C PHE A 164 -2.37 6.30 -19.82
N ALA A 165 -2.37 5.54 -20.91
CA ALA A 165 -1.67 4.26 -20.97
C ALA A 165 -0.18 4.40 -20.63
N GLY A 166 0.35 3.50 -19.81
CA GLY A 166 1.73 3.49 -19.35
C GLY A 166 2.15 4.67 -18.46
N THR A 167 1.19 5.53 -18.07
CA THR A 167 1.45 6.77 -17.33
C THR A 167 0.74 6.79 -15.99
N MET A 168 1.47 7.05 -14.93
CA MET A 168 0.93 7.35 -13.60
C MET A 168 0.94 8.87 -13.41
N THR A 169 -0.22 9.48 -13.23
CA THR A 169 -0.37 10.91 -12.99
C THR A 169 -0.63 11.17 -11.51
N LEU A 170 0.12 12.10 -10.92
CA LEU A 170 -0.01 12.53 -9.53
C LEU A 170 -0.18 14.05 -9.49
N GLU A 171 -1.17 14.53 -8.77
CA GLU A 171 -1.44 15.96 -8.60
C GLU A 171 -1.29 16.33 -7.12
N LEU A 172 -0.17 16.97 -6.79
CA LEU A 172 0.25 17.22 -5.41
C LEU A 172 -0.36 18.49 -4.83
N ALA A 173 -0.57 18.49 -3.50
CA ALA A 173 -1.02 19.63 -2.72
C ALA A 173 -2.38 20.22 -3.15
N THR A 174 -3.24 19.41 -3.71
CA THR A 174 -4.63 19.78 -4.01
C THR A 174 -5.52 19.62 -2.79
N ILE A 175 -5.12 18.73 -1.89
CA ILE A 175 -5.80 18.42 -0.64
C ILE A 175 -4.78 18.32 0.50
N ALA A 176 -5.16 18.68 1.73
CA ALA A 176 -4.23 18.63 2.85
C ALA A 176 -3.79 17.18 3.16
N GLY A 177 -2.50 17.00 3.38
CA GLY A 177 -1.89 15.71 3.68
C GLY A 177 -1.95 14.68 2.56
N GLY A 178 -2.19 15.11 1.28
CA GLY A 178 -2.36 14.14 0.22
C GLY A 178 -2.21 14.68 -1.20
N TYR A 179 -2.85 13.97 -2.14
CA TYR A 179 -2.75 14.23 -3.57
C TYR A 179 -3.90 13.58 -4.35
N GLY A 180 -4.05 13.97 -5.62
CA GLY A 180 -4.91 13.31 -6.60
C GLY A 180 -4.10 12.40 -7.54
N TRP A 181 -4.74 11.36 -8.09
CA TRP A 181 -4.11 10.43 -9.03
C TRP A 181 -5.01 10.07 -10.19
N ILE A 182 -4.37 9.71 -11.32
CA ILE A 182 -4.98 9.02 -12.45
C ILE A 182 -4.09 7.83 -12.79
N PHE A 183 -4.64 6.62 -12.66
CA PHE A 183 -3.93 5.37 -12.86
C PHE A 183 -4.61 4.51 -13.92
N PRO A 184 -3.90 4.09 -14.97
CA PRO A 184 -4.45 3.20 -16.00
C PRO A 184 -4.63 1.79 -15.42
N LYS A 185 -5.76 1.16 -15.76
CA LYS A 185 -6.11 -0.20 -15.29
C LYS A 185 -6.58 -1.12 -16.40
N GLY A 186 -6.03 -0.94 -17.61
CA GLY A 186 -6.35 -1.73 -18.78
C GLY A 186 -7.64 -1.22 -19.44
N ASP A 187 -8.79 -1.72 -19.02
CA ASP A 187 -10.10 -1.40 -19.55
C ASP A 187 -10.71 -0.08 -19.05
N HIS A 188 -10.13 0.50 -17.99
CA HIS A 188 -10.56 1.76 -17.39
C HIS A 188 -9.39 2.56 -16.84
N VAL A 189 -9.64 3.78 -16.39
CA VAL A 189 -8.73 4.56 -15.57
C VAL A 189 -9.33 4.76 -14.18
N ASN A 190 -8.52 4.60 -13.14
CA ASN A 190 -8.91 4.91 -11.78
C ASN A 190 -8.46 6.33 -11.46
N VAL A 191 -9.41 7.20 -11.14
CA VAL A 191 -9.14 8.56 -10.68
C VAL A 191 -9.53 8.67 -9.22
N GLY A 192 -8.64 9.25 -8.43
CA GLY A 192 -8.95 9.42 -7.02
C GLY A 192 -8.20 10.58 -6.37
N VAL A 193 -8.62 10.87 -5.17
CA VAL A 193 -8.02 11.88 -4.30
C VAL A 193 -7.98 11.34 -2.86
N GLY A 194 -6.92 11.66 -2.14
CA GLY A 194 -6.79 11.22 -0.75
C GLY A 194 -5.95 12.20 0.06
N GLY A 195 -6.20 12.26 1.35
CA GLY A 195 -5.53 13.20 2.25
C GLY A 195 -5.79 12.89 3.72
N ASP A 196 -5.68 13.94 4.55
CA ASP A 196 -5.97 13.86 5.98
C ASP A 196 -7.43 13.47 6.24
N GLN A 197 -7.69 12.83 7.38
CA GLN A 197 -9.03 12.34 7.72
C GLN A 197 -10.09 13.46 7.69
N ASP A 198 -9.73 14.65 8.14
CA ASP A 198 -10.62 15.81 8.20
C ASP A 198 -10.99 16.37 6.81
N GLU A 199 -10.27 15.97 5.77
CA GLU A 199 -10.56 16.32 4.38
C GLU A 199 -11.69 15.49 3.75
N GLY A 200 -12.20 14.49 4.45
CA GLY A 200 -13.29 13.62 3.97
C GLY A 200 -14.46 14.35 3.30
N PRO A 201 -15.03 15.42 3.89
CA PRO A 201 -16.11 16.19 3.27
C PRO A 201 -15.75 16.86 1.94
N ARG A 202 -14.47 17.12 1.69
CA ARG A 202 -13.98 17.81 0.47
C ARG A 202 -13.61 16.88 -0.67
N LEU A 203 -13.44 15.58 -0.40
CA LEU A 203 -12.94 14.61 -1.39
C LEU A 203 -13.80 14.56 -2.66
N ARG A 204 -15.13 14.62 -2.54
CA ARG A 204 -16.02 14.57 -3.70
C ARG A 204 -15.84 15.78 -4.62
N ALA A 205 -15.75 16.98 -4.07
CA ALA A 205 -15.52 18.19 -4.83
C ALA A 205 -14.12 18.20 -5.48
N GLU A 206 -13.12 17.69 -4.76
CA GLU A 206 -11.76 17.61 -5.29
C GLU A 206 -11.62 16.53 -6.37
N LEU A 207 -12.33 15.42 -6.27
CA LEU A 207 -12.40 14.41 -7.33
C LEU A 207 -13.01 14.99 -8.62
N ALA A 208 -14.11 15.72 -8.51
CA ALA A 208 -14.72 16.39 -9.65
C ALA A 208 -13.76 17.40 -10.29
N ARG A 209 -13.06 18.19 -9.47
CA ARG A 209 -12.02 19.13 -9.93
C ARG A 209 -10.85 18.43 -10.62
N MET A 210 -10.44 17.26 -10.12
CA MET A 210 -9.42 16.45 -10.76
C MET A 210 -9.88 16.01 -12.16
N CYS A 211 -11.12 15.54 -12.30
CA CYS A 211 -11.70 15.18 -13.59
C CYS A 211 -11.73 16.37 -14.55
N GLU A 212 -12.23 17.52 -14.11
CA GLU A 212 -12.26 18.75 -14.89
C GLU A 212 -10.86 19.16 -15.39
N ALA A 213 -9.88 19.18 -14.50
CA ALA A 213 -8.51 19.60 -14.80
C ALA A 213 -7.82 18.70 -15.83
N PHE A 214 -8.26 17.47 -15.96
CA PHE A 214 -7.74 16.49 -16.92
C PHE A 214 -8.72 16.18 -18.06
N GLY A 215 -9.84 16.89 -18.18
CA GLY A 215 -10.83 16.70 -19.24
C GLY A 215 -11.45 15.29 -19.23
N ILE A 216 -11.68 14.73 -18.05
CA ILE A 216 -12.38 13.48 -17.81
C ILE A 216 -13.84 13.82 -17.52
N ASP A 217 -14.77 13.14 -18.18
CA ASP A 217 -16.20 13.32 -17.91
C ASP A 217 -16.55 12.80 -16.52
N ALA A 218 -16.85 13.71 -15.59
CA ALA A 218 -17.15 13.36 -14.21
C ALA A 218 -18.44 12.54 -14.07
N ASP A 219 -19.39 12.69 -14.99
CA ASP A 219 -20.67 11.98 -14.97
C ASP A 219 -20.51 10.52 -15.46
N ALA A 220 -19.42 10.21 -16.13
CA ALA A 220 -19.07 8.85 -16.53
C ALA A 220 -18.47 7.99 -15.41
N ALA A 221 -18.47 8.49 -14.17
CA ALA A 221 -17.93 7.78 -13.00
C ALA A 221 -18.69 6.48 -12.72
N ALA A 222 -17.96 5.39 -12.61
CA ALA A 222 -18.46 4.12 -12.08
C ALA A 222 -17.78 3.79 -10.75
N ASP A 223 -18.50 3.09 -9.87
CA ASP A 223 -17.96 2.53 -8.63
C ASP A 223 -17.25 3.54 -7.72
N THR A 224 -17.84 4.73 -7.52
CA THR A 224 -17.29 5.72 -6.58
C THR A 224 -17.26 5.17 -5.17
N ARG A 225 -16.05 5.04 -4.59
CA ARG A 225 -15.84 4.39 -3.30
C ARG A 225 -14.85 5.15 -2.44
N GLY A 226 -15.15 5.21 -1.13
CA GLY A 226 -14.23 5.74 -0.13
C GLY A 226 -13.48 4.63 0.61
N TYR A 227 -12.26 4.92 1.04
CA TYR A 227 -11.46 4.00 1.85
C TYR A 227 -10.64 4.76 2.90
N ARG A 228 -10.38 4.10 4.04
CA ARG A 228 -9.47 4.60 5.07
C ARG A 228 -8.08 4.04 4.83
N LEU A 229 -7.08 4.90 4.99
CA LEU A 229 -5.67 4.55 4.87
C LEU A 229 -5.07 4.48 6.28
N PRO A 230 -4.87 3.29 6.84
CA PRO A 230 -4.41 3.13 8.22
C PRO A 230 -2.89 3.28 8.30
N MET A 231 -2.43 4.27 9.07
CA MET A 231 -1.02 4.57 9.28
C MET A 231 -0.68 4.40 10.74
N ARG A 232 0.25 3.51 11.04
CA ARG A 232 0.68 3.22 12.40
C ARG A 232 1.47 4.36 13.03
N THR A 233 1.41 4.43 14.34
CA THR A 233 2.33 5.21 15.16
C THR A 233 3.26 4.29 15.98
N ALA A 234 4.16 4.87 16.76
CA ALA A 234 5.03 4.10 17.66
C ALA A 234 4.26 3.35 18.78
N ARG A 235 2.97 3.69 18.99
CA ARG A 235 2.13 3.05 20.03
C ARG A 235 1.37 1.81 19.53
N THR A 236 1.48 1.47 18.24
CA THR A 236 0.76 0.35 17.65
C THR A 236 1.39 -0.98 18.08
N VAL A 237 0.62 -1.83 18.76
CA VAL A 237 1.05 -3.17 19.16
C VAL A 237 0.82 -4.13 18.01
N LEU A 238 1.89 -4.71 17.48
CA LEU A 238 1.85 -5.53 16.26
C LEU A 238 1.72 -7.02 16.53
N ALA A 239 2.19 -7.49 17.66
CA ALA A 239 2.17 -8.92 17.99
C ALA A 239 2.27 -9.12 19.51
N ASP A 240 1.81 -10.30 19.93
CA ASP A 240 2.07 -10.92 21.23
C ASP A 240 2.64 -12.34 21.05
N ASP A 241 2.56 -13.20 22.09
CA ASP A 241 3.11 -14.55 22.03
C ASP A 241 2.36 -15.49 21.07
N ARG A 242 1.12 -15.17 20.68
CA ARG A 242 0.22 -16.06 19.92
C ARG A 242 -0.42 -15.40 18.70
N ALA A 243 -0.32 -14.11 18.57
CA ALA A 243 -1.00 -13.40 17.48
C ALA A 243 -0.13 -12.29 16.91
N ALA A 244 -0.35 -11.96 15.63
CA ALA A 244 0.28 -10.84 14.94
C ALA A 244 -0.66 -10.17 13.95
N LEU A 245 -0.44 -8.88 13.68
CA LEU A 245 -1.13 -8.11 12.66
C LEU A 245 -0.19 -7.81 11.50
N ILE A 246 -0.70 -7.90 10.25
CA ILE A 246 0.04 -7.59 9.03
C ILE A 246 -0.75 -6.68 8.08
N GLY A 247 -0.07 -6.01 7.17
CA GLY A 247 -0.68 -5.13 6.17
C GLY A 247 -1.51 -3.98 6.80
N ASP A 248 -2.65 -3.68 6.21
CA ASP A 248 -3.55 -2.61 6.68
C ASP A 248 -4.10 -2.86 8.10
N ALA A 249 -4.27 -4.12 8.52
CA ALA A 249 -4.69 -4.45 9.88
C ALA A 249 -3.66 -4.01 10.93
N ALA A 250 -2.39 -3.96 10.55
CA ALA A 250 -1.26 -3.45 11.36
C ALA A 250 -1.02 -1.94 11.16
N GLY A 251 -1.80 -1.26 10.34
CA GLY A 251 -1.62 0.16 10.02
C GLY A 251 -0.35 0.45 9.20
N LEU A 252 0.06 -0.45 8.32
CA LEU A 252 1.35 -0.35 7.61
C LEU A 252 1.27 0.39 6.26
N VAL A 253 0.26 1.23 6.04
CA VAL A 253 0.21 2.09 4.84
C VAL A 253 1.28 3.18 4.93
N ASP A 254 2.00 3.42 3.83
CA ASP A 254 2.98 4.51 3.76
C ASP A 254 2.28 5.88 3.86
N PRO A 255 2.69 6.75 4.79
CA PRO A 255 1.97 7.99 5.07
C PRO A 255 1.99 9.03 3.95
N PHE A 256 2.97 8.98 3.05
CA PHE A 256 3.09 9.93 1.95
C PHE A 256 2.41 9.45 0.69
N SER A 257 2.72 8.23 0.27
CA SER A 257 2.22 7.68 -1.00
C SER A 257 0.86 7.00 -0.89
N GLY A 258 0.41 6.65 0.33
CA GLY A 258 -0.77 5.83 0.51
C GLY A 258 -0.60 4.38 0.01
N ASP A 259 0.62 3.98 -0.41
CA ASP A 259 0.93 2.60 -0.82
C ASP A 259 0.86 1.68 0.40
N GLY A 260 0.18 0.57 0.27
CA GLY A 260 0.13 -0.50 1.25
C GLY A 260 0.57 -1.85 0.68
N MET A 261 0.81 -1.95 -0.64
CA MET A 261 1.13 -3.23 -1.28
C MET A 261 2.54 -3.73 -0.92
N TYR A 262 3.52 -2.83 -0.91
CA TYR A 262 4.87 -3.20 -0.50
C TYR A 262 4.91 -3.65 0.96
N GLU A 263 4.27 -2.90 1.83
CA GLU A 263 4.19 -3.21 3.26
C GLU A 263 3.37 -4.48 3.53
N ALA A 264 2.32 -4.74 2.76
CA ALA A 264 1.55 -5.97 2.83
C ALA A 264 2.41 -7.20 2.53
N PHE A 265 3.13 -7.21 1.42
CA PHE A 265 4.00 -8.33 1.05
C PHE A 265 5.21 -8.45 1.98
N LEU A 266 5.80 -7.32 2.39
CA LEU A 266 6.95 -7.35 3.30
C LEU A 266 6.55 -7.83 4.70
N SER A 267 5.45 -7.35 5.28
CA SER A 267 4.98 -7.79 6.60
C SER A 267 4.58 -9.27 6.59
N ALA A 268 4.01 -9.76 5.48
CA ALA A 268 3.73 -11.18 5.28
C ALA A 268 5.00 -12.04 5.34
N ARG A 269 6.10 -11.60 4.72
CA ARG A 269 7.40 -12.28 4.82
C ARG A 269 7.97 -12.24 6.23
N LEU A 270 7.93 -11.06 6.87
CA LEU A 270 8.49 -10.88 8.21
C LEU A 270 7.76 -11.71 9.27
N VAL A 271 6.41 -11.78 9.21
CA VAL A 271 5.65 -12.62 10.14
C VAL A 271 5.90 -14.10 9.86
N THR A 272 6.05 -14.49 8.59
CA THR A 272 6.43 -15.87 8.22
C THR A 272 7.79 -16.24 8.82
N GLU A 273 8.82 -15.40 8.65
CA GLU A 273 10.16 -15.61 9.21
C GLU A 273 10.09 -15.81 10.74
N ALA A 274 9.34 -14.97 11.45
CA ALA A 274 9.15 -15.04 12.90
C ALA A 274 8.44 -16.35 13.34
N ILE A 275 7.38 -16.75 12.63
CA ILE A 275 6.64 -17.98 12.91
C ILE A 275 7.53 -19.22 12.68
N LEU A 276 8.30 -19.25 11.59
CA LEU A 276 9.21 -20.36 11.30
C LEU A 276 10.35 -20.47 12.32
N ALA A 277 10.84 -19.33 12.81
CA ALA A 277 11.81 -19.26 13.89
C ALA A 277 11.24 -19.62 15.27
N ARG A 278 9.91 -19.76 15.41
CA ARG A 278 9.18 -19.91 16.69
C ARG A 278 9.44 -18.74 17.67
N ASP A 279 9.65 -17.57 17.12
CA ASP A 279 9.90 -16.33 17.86
C ASP A 279 9.02 -15.20 17.29
N LEU A 280 7.73 -15.26 17.61
CA LEU A 280 6.77 -14.28 17.12
C LEU A 280 7.04 -12.86 17.66
N ALA A 281 7.68 -12.77 18.82
CA ALA A 281 8.09 -11.48 19.40
C ALA A 281 9.10 -10.74 18.51
N SER A 282 9.93 -11.46 17.75
CA SER A 282 10.89 -10.88 16.81
C SER A 282 10.25 -10.14 15.65
N TYR A 283 8.98 -10.41 15.34
CA TYR A 283 8.25 -9.78 14.23
C TYR A 283 8.16 -8.26 14.39
N ALA A 284 7.76 -7.78 15.57
CA ALA A 284 7.68 -6.34 15.83
C ALA A 284 9.03 -5.63 15.63
N ALA A 285 10.11 -6.24 16.10
CA ALA A 285 11.47 -5.73 15.90
C ALA A 285 11.89 -5.76 14.41
N ALA A 286 11.45 -6.76 13.65
CA ALA A 286 11.70 -6.82 12.20
C ALA A 286 10.96 -5.71 11.44
N VAL A 287 9.71 -5.41 11.81
CA VAL A 287 8.95 -4.26 11.27
C VAL A 287 9.66 -2.93 11.59
N GLU A 288 10.14 -2.74 12.82
CA GLU A 288 10.90 -1.55 13.20
C GLU A 288 12.19 -1.38 12.37
N ARG A 289 12.90 -2.45 12.07
CA ARG A 289 14.11 -2.39 11.23
C ARG A 289 13.83 -2.19 9.75
N ARG A 290 12.80 -2.81 9.20
CA ARG A 290 12.58 -2.92 7.74
C ARG A 290 11.53 -1.96 7.19
N ILE A 291 10.48 -1.65 7.95
CA ILE A 291 9.34 -0.82 7.52
C ILE A 291 9.41 0.58 8.15
N ALA A 292 9.70 0.71 9.44
CA ALA A 292 9.66 2.00 10.11
C ALA A 292 10.57 3.09 9.51
N PRO A 293 11.74 2.81 8.91
CA PRO A 293 12.51 3.85 8.20
C PRO A 293 11.77 4.45 7.02
N LEU A 294 10.95 3.66 6.30
CA LEU A 294 10.10 4.15 5.21
C LEU A 294 8.94 4.96 5.76
N THR A 295 8.23 4.45 6.76
CA THR A 295 7.12 5.15 7.42
C THR A 295 7.56 6.52 7.95
N ARG A 296 8.73 6.62 8.62
CA ARG A 296 9.29 7.89 9.09
C ARG A 296 9.61 8.84 7.94
N ALA A 297 10.17 8.34 6.85
CA ALA A 297 10.44 9.14 5.65
C ALA A 297 9.14 9.61 4.99
N GLY A 298 8.11 8.76 4.96
CA GLY A 298 6.76 9.10 4.48
C GLY A 298 6.12 10.21 5.28
N TRP A 299 6.12 10.14 6.62
CA TRP A 299 5.64 11.21 7.49
C TRP A 299 6.38 12.53 7.24
N GLY A 300 7.71 12.47 7.13
CA GLY A 300 8.52 13.64 6.82
C GLY A 300 8.20 14.25 5.46
N ALA A 301 8.06 13.43 4.41
CA ALA A 301 7.68 13.91 3.08
C ALA A 301 6.28 14.55 3.08
N ARG A 302 5.31 13.91 3.75
CA ARG A 302 3.94 14.43 3.90
C ARG A 302 3.95 15.80 4.57
N ALA A 303 4.65 15.96 5.69
CA ALA A 303 4.79 17.24 6.40
C ALA A 303 5.46 18.32 5.53
N ALA A 304 6.54 17.96 4.81
CA ALA A 304 7.24 18.89 3.92
C ALA A 304 6.33 19.39 2.78
N PHE A 305 5.60 18.48 2.11
CA PHE A 305 4.66 18.86 1.05
C PHE A 305 3.47 19.66 1.57
N SER A 306 2.94 19.32 2.74
CA SER A 306 1.83 20.08 3.33
C SER A 306 2.23 21.51 3.70
N ARG A 307 3.41 21.70 4.30
CA ARG A 307 3.85 22.99 4.81
C ARG A 307 4.57 23.85 3.78
N PHE A 308 5.35 23.23 2.88
CA PHE A 308 6.21 23.89 1.88
C PHE A 308 6.01 23.31 0.48
N PRO A 309 4.77 23.29 -0.09
CA PRO A 309 4.48 22.56 -1.32
C PRO A 309 5.32 22.98 -2.50
N HIS A 310 5.54 24.31 -2.71
CA HIS A 310 6.34 24.82 -3.82
C HIS A 310 7.82 24.45 -3.69
N ALA A 311 8.41 24.63 -2.50
CA ALA A 311 9.81 24.30 -2.26
C ALA A 311 10.06 22.78 -2.44
N THR A 312 9.18 21.95 -1.87
CA THR A 312 9.28 20.50 -1.97
C THR A 312 9.08 20.03 -3.42
N TYR A 313 8.13 20.64 -4.15
CA TYR A 313 7.91 20.35 -5.57
C TYR A 313 9.14 20.73 -6.43
N LEU A 314 9.77 21.87 -6.19
CA LEU A 314 10.98 22.26 -6.91
C LEU A 314 12.11 21.24 -6.71
N VAL A 315 12.27 20.72 -5.49
CA VAL A 315 13.23 19.64 -5.20
C VAL A 315 12.81 18.33 -5.88
N ALA A 316 11.52 17.97 -5.83
CA ALA A 316 11.00 16.76 -6.49
C ALA A 316 11.18 16.79 -8.01
N ARG A 317 11.11 17.98 -8.61
CA ARG A 317 11.33 18.20 -10.05
C ARG A 317 12.77 17.94 -10.51
N LEU A 318 13.75 17.95 -9.59
CA LEU A 318 15.15 17.71 -9.97
C LEU A 318 15.35 16.26 -10.48
N PRO A 319 16.09 16.06 -11.60
CA PRO A 319 16.35 14.71 -12.12
C PRO A 319 17.02 13.79 -11.08
N VAL A 320 17.86 14.35 -10.21
CA VAL A 320 18.55 13.61 -9.16
C VAL A 320 17.58 13.08 -8.09
N THR A 321 16.56 13.85 -7.75
CA THR A 321 15.50 13.43 -6.80
C THR A 321 14.69 12.30 -7.41
N PHE A 322 14.29 12.45 -8.68
CA PHE A 322 13.54 11.42 -9.37
C PHE A 322 14.32 10.10 -9.47
N ARG A 323 15.64 10.15 -9.73
CA ARG A 323 16.49 8.96 -9.71
C ARG A 323 16.48 8.24 -8.36
N ALA A 324 16.48 8.98 -7.25
CA ALA A 324 16.35 8.37 -5.92
C ALA A 324 15.00 7.69 -5.74
N VAL A 325 13.91 8.33 -6.19
CA VAL A 325 12.56 7.76 -6.17
C VAL A 325 12.48 6.52 -7.07
N GLU A 326 12.99 6.58 -8.30
CA GLU A 326 13.04 5.45 -9.22
C GLU A 326 13.74 4.24 -8.58
N LYS A 327 14.94 4.44 -8.00
CA LYS A 327 15.67 3.39 -7.30
C LYS A 327 14.88 2.80 -6.12
N LEU A 328 14.15 3.65 -5.38
CA LEU A 328 13.31 3.19 -4.29
C LEU A 328 12.16 2.31 -4.82
N LEU A 329 11.44 2.78 -5.85
CA LEU A 329 10.32 2.04 -6.45
C LEU A 329 10.76 0.72 -7.10
N ARG A 330 12.01 0.64 -7.53
CA ARG A 330 12.61 -0.57 -8.11
C ARG A 330 13.23 -1.51 -7.09
N GLY A 331 13.34 -1.08 -5.81
CA GLY A 331 13.99 -1.86 -4.75
C GLY A 331 15.53 -1.88 -4.81
N GLU A 332 16.12 -0.94 -5.54
CA GLU A 332 17.57 -0.72 -5.60
C GLU A 332 18.07 0.16 -4.44
N LEU A 333 17.13 0.81 -3.75
CA LEU A 333 17.35 1.60 -2.55
C LEU A 333 16.39 1.11 -1.47
N ALA A 334 16.90 0.69 -0.32
CA ALA A 334 16.10 0.13 0.75
C ALA A 334 15.17 1.18 1.41
N HIS A 335 15.69 2.39 1.62
CA HIS A 335 14.95 3.54 2.15
C HIS A 335 15.65 4.85 1.75
N PRO A 336 14.97 6.02 1.76
CA PRO A 336 15.55 7.28 1.27
C PRO A 336 16.87 7.67 1.93
N ALA A 337 17.05 7.42 3.22
CA ALA A 337 18.29 7.75 3.93
C ALA A 337 19.51 6.90 3.48
N ALA A 338 19.30 5.78 2.77
CA ALA A 338 20.38 4.98 2.18
C ALA A 338 20.93 5.58 0.88
N ALA A 339 20.37 6.67 0.35
CA ALA A 339 20.84 7.37 -0.85
C ALA A 339 22.28 7.86 -0.68
N ARG A 340 23.02 7.88 -1.78
CA ARG A 340 24.45 8.29 -1.83
C ARG A 340 24.66 9.42 -2.84
N GLY A 341 25.81 10.08 -2.77
CA GLY A 341 26.19 11.13 -3.71
C GLY A 341 25.17 12.27 -3.80
N LEU A 342 24.87 12.73 -5.01
CA LEU A 342 23.92 13.82 -5.26
C LEU A 342 22.49 13.50 -4.82
N GLU A 343 22.07 12.23 -4.92
CA GLU A 343 20.74 11.78 -4.47
C GLU A 343 20.57 12.00 -2.96
N ARG A 344 21.63 11.75 -2.17
CA ARG A 344 21.63 12.04 -0.73
C ARG A 344 21.44 13.53 -0.43
N GLY A 345 22.00 14.42 -1.30
CA GLY A 345 21.79 15.86 -1.20
C GLY A 345 20.31 16.24 -1.31
N ALA A 346 19.63 15.77 -2.34
CA ALA A 346 18.22 16.02 -2.56
C ALA A 346 17.33 15.46 -1.43
N VAL A 347 17.59 14.24 -0.99
CA VAL A 347 16.87 13.62 0.15
C VAL A 347 17.05 14.44 1.43
N ARG A 348 18.27 14.95 1.71
CA ARG A 348 18.55 15.81 2.87
C ARG A 348 17.79 17.12 2.81
N VAL A 349 17.60 17.74 1.64
CA VAL A 349 16.81 18.97 1.52
C VAL A 349 15.38 18.70 1.91
N ILE A 350 14.75 17.62 1.41
CA ILE A 350 13.39 17.23 1.81
C ILE A 350 13.33 16.95 3.32
N ALA A 351 14.31 16.25 3.88
CA ALA A 351 14.37 15.98 5.32
C ALA A 351 14.51 17.27 6.16
N ARG A 352 15.24 18.28 5.68
CA ARG A 352 15.31 19.60 6.35
C ARG A 352 13.97 20.33 6.30
N LEU A 353 13.28 20.29 5.16
CA LEU A 353 11.92 20.86 5.04
C LEU A 353 10.94 20.12 5.97
N ALA A 354 11.04 18.79 6.08
CA ALA A 354 10.25 17.99 7.01
C ALA A 354 10.48 18.43 8.46
N LYS A 355 11.74 18.54 8.89
CA LYS A 355 12.09 19.03 10.23
C LYS A 355 11.58 20.46 10.49
N ALA A 356 11.66 21.34 9.50
CA ALA A 356 11.12 22.70 9.59
C ALA A 356 9.57 22.71 9.62
N ALA A 357 8.92 21.66 9.14
CA ALA A 357 7.49 21.45 9.24
C ALA A 357 7.04 20.80 10.56
N GLY A 358 7.96 20.44 11.45
CA GLY A 358 7.67 19.84 12.75
C GLY A 358 7.59 18.32 12.75
N ALA A 359 8.10 17.64 11.68
CA ALA A 359 8.12 16.19 11.56
C ALA A 359 9.45 15.55 12.00
#